data_51c8f9c94a8ca6db5ce176a99c8b3c55
#
_entry.id   51c8f9c94a8ca6db5ce176a99c8b3c55
#
_cell.length_a   1.000
_cell.length_b   1.000
_cell.length_c   1.000
_cell.angle_alpha   90.00
_cell.angle_beta   90.00
_cell.angle_gamma   90.00
#
_symmetry.space_group_name_H-M   'P 1'
#
loop_
_entity.id
_entity.type
_entity.pdbx_description
1 polymer ?
#
loop_
_entity_poly.entity_id
_entity_poly.type
_entity_poly.pdbx_seq_one_letter_code
_entity_poly.pdbx_strand_id
1 'polypeptide(L)'
;MKINTSLKLKKFYYGIALIASISMSSATQGDNFRSFTFDSFSEIKSEFKGQEFLLGLWSVDCPPCLVELSMMGELLELNPDLPFVLISTDSIDTSDDAIEFLSDFNIAQRESWMFADNFVERLRYTIDPNWYGELPRSYFFDKDHNMQSHSGIMTRELLQDWFVRTIIFP
;
A
#
# COMPACT_ATOMS: atom_id res chain seq x y z
N MET A 1 26.39 87.64 2.14
CA MET A 1 27.22 86.48 1.73
C MET A 1 26.65 85.24 2.37
N LYS A 2 25.83 84.47 1.63
CA LYS A 2 25.07 83.32 2.13
C LYS A 2 25.59 82.10 1.36
N ILE A 3 26.18 81.16 2.12
CA ILE A 3 26.63 79.88 1.58
C ILE A 3 25.55 78.92 1.95
N ASN A 4 24.93 78.33 0.96
CA ASN A 4 23.90 77.36 1.10
C ASN A 4 24.44 75.99 0.68
N THR A 5 24.76 75.11 1.64
CA THR A 5 25.30 73.79 1.40
C THR A 5 24.18 72.73 1.56
N SER A 6 23.59 72.36 0.45
CA SER A 6 22.61 71.29 0.42
C SER A 6 23.29 69.91 0.39
N LEU A 7 23.21 69.18 1.47
CA LEU A 7 23.73 67.82 1.57
C LEU A 7 22.65 66.84 1.07
N LYS A 8 22.83 66.26 -0.12
CA LYS A 8 21.96 65.21 -0.66
C LYS A 8 22.33 63.85 -0.05
N LEU A 9 21.47 63.41 0.83
CA LEU A 9 21.55 62.06 1.44
C LEU A 9 21.08 61.03 0.40
N LYS A 10 22.01 60.30 -0.18
CA LYS A 10 21.70 59.13 -1.04
C LYS A 10 21.26 57.96 -0.17
N LYS A 11 19.97 57.63 -0.21
CA LYS A 11 19.45 56.40 0.39
C LYS A 11 19.91 55.21 -0.46
N PHE A 12 20.81 54.43 0.09
CA PHE A 12 21.18 53.12 -0.44
C PHE A 12 20.08 52.10 -0.05
N TYR A 13 19.23 51.73 -1.00
CA TYR A 13 18.32 50.63 -0.83
C TYR A 13 19.09 49.31 -1.09
N TYR A 14 19.46 48.61 -0.03
CA TYR A 14 19.89 47.22 -0.11
C TYR A 14 18.65 46.37 -0.34
N GLY A 15 18.42 45.98 -1.58
CA GLY A 15 17.44 44.97 -1.92
C GLY A 15 17.93 43.58 -1.49
N ILE A 16 17.43 43.10 -0.35
CA ILE A 16 17.62 41.68 0.06
C ILE A 16 16.68 40.85 -0.83
N ALA A 17 17.25 40.24 -1.88
CA ALA A 17 16.57 39.22 -2.66
C ALA A 17 16.48 37.95 -1.81
N LEU A 18 15.31 37.69 -1.21
CA LEU A 18 15.00 36.42 -0.57
C LEU A 18 14.84 35.37 -1.70
N ILE A 19 15.90 34.61 -1.94
CA ILE A 19 15.82 33.42 -2.80
C ILE A 19 15.13 32.34 -1.96
N ALA A 20 13.80 32.21 -2.17
CA ALA A 20 13.05 31.09 -1.65
C ALA A 20 13.52 29.82 -2.41
N SER A 21 14.40 29.06 -1.78
CA SER A 21 14.77 27.73 -2.25
C SER A 21 13.54 26.82 -2.11
N ILE A 22 12.81 26.63 -3.19
CA ILE A 22 11.78 25.60 -3.27
C ILE A 22 12.53 24.28 -3.34
N SER A 23 12.69 23.64 -2.18
CA SER A 23 13.10 22.24 -2.13
C SER A 23 11.97 21.41 -2.76
N MET A 24 12.11 21.08 -4.04
CA MET A 24 11.34 20.02 -4.65
C MET A 24 11.79 18.73 -3.95
N SER A 25 11.03 18.29 -2.94
CA SER A 25 11.08 16.91 -2.49
C SER A 25 10.66 16.06 -3.70
N SER A 26 11.65 15.47 -4.38
CA SER A 26 11.39 14.34 -5.24
C SER A 26 10.79 13.27 -4.33
N ALA A 27 9.47 13.04 -4.43
CA ALA A 27 8.90 11.80 -3.96
C ALA A 27 9.65 10.71 -4.74
N THR A 28 10.55 10.02 -4.07
CA THR A 28 11.05 8.73 -4.53
C THR A 28 9.78 7.90 -4.68
N GLN A 29 9.42 7.54 -5.92
CA GLN A 29 8.53 6.42 -6.18
C GLN A 29 9.27 5.23 -5.55
N GLY A 30 8.92 4.92 -4.30
CA GLY A 30 9.43 3.76 -3.60
C GLY A 30 9.00 2.52 -4.36
N ASP A 31 9.82 1.49 -4.29
CA ASP A 31 9.44 0.16 -4.77
C ASP A 31 8.03 -0.13 -4.29
N ASN A 32 7.08 -0.31 -5.22
CA ASN A 32 5.67 -0.48 -4.91
C ASN A 32 5.41 -1.79 -4.13
N PHE A 33 6.44 -2.64 -4.02
CA PHE A 33 6.38 -3.90 -3.29
C PHE A 33 7.45 -3.98 -2.20
N ARG A 34 7.00 -4.38 -1.01
CA ARG A 34 7.89 -4.84 0.06
C ARG A 34 8.25 -6.31 -0.17
N SER A 35 9.49 -6.67 0.12
CA SER A 35 9.95 -8.06 0.05
C SER A 35 9.27 -8.91 1.13
N PHE A 36 8.47 -9.91 0.72
CA PHE A 36 7.88 -10.87 1.65
C PHE A 36 8.85 -12.01 1.92
N THR A 37 9.35 -12.08 3.14
CA THR A 37 10.28 -13.07 3.68
C THR A 37 9.66 -13.86 4.83
N PHE A 38 10.44 -14.71 5.50
CA PHE A 38 9.92 -15.57 6.59
C PHE A 38 9.39 -14.79 7.80
N ASP A 39 9.86 -13.58 8.04
CA ASP A 39 9.44 -12.75 9.18
C ASP A 39 8.33 -11.76 8.82
N SER A 40 8.07 -11.57 7.52
CA SER A 40 7.18 -10.52 7.03
C SER A 40 5.73 -10.69 7.48
N PHE A 41 5.23 -11.92 7.61
CA PHE A 41 3.88 -12.11 8.12
C PHE A 41 3.72 -11.68 9.60
N SER A 42 4.76 -11.85 10.40
CA SER A 42 4.78 -11.34 11.78
C SER A 42 4.85 -9.81 11.81
N GLU A 43 5.57 -9.19 10.87
CA GLU A 43 5.62 -7.74 10.69
C GLU A 43 4.24 -7.19 10.33
N ILE A 44 3.56 -7.74 9.32
CA ILE A 44 2.19 -7.36 8.95
C ILE A 44 1.25 -7.44 10.16
N LYS A 45 1.23 -8.54 10.89
CA LYS A 45 0.39 -8.67 12.10
C LYS A 45 0.74 -7.63 13.17
N SER A 46 2.00 -7.24 13.27
CA SER A 46 2.43 -6.20 14.21
C SER A 46 1.94 -4.81 13.83
N GLU A 47 1.92 -4.50 12.52
CA GLU A 47 1.41 -3.25 11.98
C GLU A 47 -0.10 -3.10 12.22
N PHE A 48 -0.85 -4.19 12.11
CA PHE A 48 -2.31 -4.23 12.37
C PHE A 48 -2.67 -4.65 13.81
N LYS A 49 -1.76 -4.51 14.77
CA LYS A 49 -2.02 -4.92 16.15
C LYS A 49 -3.28 -4.26 16.73
N GLY A 50 -4.24 -5.08 17.13
CA GLY A 50 -5.53 -4.65 17.69
C GLY A 50 -6.51 -4.10 16.67
N GLN A 51 -6.25 -4.32 15.37
CA GLN A 51 -7.12 -3.94 14.25
C GLN A 51 -7.53 -5.16 13.45
N GLU A 52 -8.73 -5.13 12.92
CA GLU A 52 -9.17 -6.08 11.91
C GLU A 52 -8.50 -5.73 10.58
N PHE A 53 -8.13 -6.72 9.77
CA PHE A 53 -7.63 -6.49 8.42
C PHE A 53 -7.93 -7.67 7.49
N LEU A 54 -8.00 -7.37 6.20
CA LEU A 54 -8.11 -8.34 5.13
C LEU A 54 -6.74 -8.52 4.45
N LEU A 55 -6.32 -9.77 4.26
CA LEU A 55 -5.14 -10.12 3.49
C LEU A 55 -5.57 -10.90 2.25
N GLY A 56 -5.18 -10.41 1.06
CA GLY A 56 -5.41 -11.08 -0.22
C GLY A 56 -4.11 -11.60 -0.82
N LEU A 57 -4.14 -12.86 -1.26
CA LEU A 57 -3.05 -13.51 -1.98
C LEU A 57 -3.41 -13.66 -3.46
N TRP A 58 -2.52 -13.24 -4.32
CA TRP A 58 -2.77 -13.21 -5.76
C TRP A 58 -1.50 -13.48 -6.57
N SER A 59 -1.63 -13.60 -7.89
CA SER A 59 -0.52 -13.71 -8.86
C SER A 59 -0.96 -13.10 -10.19
N VAL A 60 -0.01 -12.62 -10.98
CA VAL A 60 -0.24 -12.11 -12.35
C VAL A 60 -0.79 -13.20 -13.27
N ASP A 61 -0.41 -14.46 -13.03
CA ASP A 61 -0.86 -15.63 -13.78
C ASP A 61 -2.17 -16.25 -13.26
N CYS A 62 -2.94 -15.50 -12.46
CA CYS A 62 -4.19 -15.96 -11.83
C CYS A 62 -5.40 -15.16 -12.35
N PRO A 63 -6.05 -15.55 -13.47
CA PRO A 63 -7.19 -14.81 -13.99
C PRO A 63 -8.33 -14.57 -13.00
N PRO A 64 -8.74 -15.52 -12.12
CA PRO A 64 -9.73 -15.24 -11.09
C PRO A 64 -9.26 -14.21 -10.06
N CYS A 65 -7.95 -14.09 -9.80
CA CYS A 65 -7.41 -13.05 -8.92
C CYS A 65 -7.63 -11.65 -9.49
N LEU A 66 -7.50 -11.49 -10.80
CA LEU A 66 -7.71 -10.18 -11.46
C LEU A 66 -9.17 -9.71 -11.32
N VAL A 67 -10.13 -10.65 -11.33
CA VAL A 67 -11.55 -10.33 -11.07
C VAL A 67 -11.73 -9.82 -9.64
N GLU A 68 -11.09 -10.45 -8.66
CA GLU A 68 -11.15 -10.03 -7.27
C GLU A 68 -10.46 -8.68 -7.05
N LEU A 69 -9.28 -8.45 -7.63
CA LEU A 69 -8.56 -7.18 -7.58
C LEU A 69 -9.38 -6.02 -8.15
N SER A 70 -10.11 -6.25 -9.26
CA SER A 70 -11.01 -5.24 -9.83
C SER A 70 -12.11 -4.82 -8.83
N MET A 71 -12.74 -5.78 -8.15
CA MET A 71 -13.73 -5.49 -7.11
C MET A 71 -13.11 -4.77 -5.90
N MET A 72 -11.91 -5.17 -5.51
CA MET A 72 -11.19 -4.52 -4.41
C MET A 72 -10.82 -3.08 -4.75
N GLY A 73 -10.36 -2.82 -5.97
CA GLY A 73 -10.09 -1.46 -6.45
C GLY A 73 -11.30 -0.54 -6.32
N GLU A 74 -12.49 -0.98 -6.76
CA GLU A 74 -13.73 -0.23 -6.62
C GLU A 74 -14.07 0.07 -5.13
N LEU A 75 -13.86 -0.88 -4.24
CA LEU A 75 -14.11 -0.70 -2.81
C LEU A 75 -13.10 0.26 -2.16
N LEU A 76 -11.84 0.18 -2.56
CA LEU A 76 -10.76 1.02 -2.06
C LEU A 76 -10.87 2.47 -2.55
N GLU A 77 -11.42 2.71 -3.74
CA GLU A 77 -11.76 4.07 -4.21
C GLU A 77 -12.79 4.74 -3.29
N LEU A 78 -13.81 3.99 -2.86
CA LEU A 78 -14.84 4.49 -1.96
C LEU A 78 -14.34 4.62 -0.51
N ASN A 79 -13.35 3.82 -0.12
CA ASN A 79 -12.87 3.69 1.25
C ASN A 79 -11.35 3.51 1.29
N PRO A 80 -10.61 4.61 1.11
CA PRO A 80 -9.15 4.55 1.00
C PRO A 80 -8.45 4.06 2.27
N ASP A 81 -9.08 4.15 3.44
CA ASP A 81 -8.52 3.75 4.73
C ASP A 81 -8.84 2.29 5.11
N LEU A 82 -9.42 1.52 4.19
CA LEU A 82 -9.72 0.11 4.44
C LEU A 82 -8.45 -0.66 4.84
N PRO A 83 -8.44 -1.37 5.98
CA PRO A 83 -7.28 -2.14 6.43
C PRO A 83 -7.11 -3.41 5.57
N PHE A 84 -6.37 -3.26 4.49
CA PHE A 84 -6.18 -4.27 3.47
C PHE A 84 -4.72 -4.42 3.08
N VAL A 85 -4.24 -5.66 3.02
CA VAL A 85 -2.88 -6.04 2.63
C VAL A 85 -2.95 -6.96 1.42
N LEU A 86 -2.15 -6.67 0.40
CA LEU A 86 -1.93 -7.55 -0.74
C LEU A 86 -0.56 -8.21 -0.65
N ILE A 87 -0.51 -9.51 -0.96
CA ILE A 87 0.73 -10.24 -1.15
C ILE A 87 0.67 -10.95 -2.51
N SER A 88 1.56 -10.58 -3.43
CA SER A 88 1.77 -11.37 -4.64
C SER A 88 2.63 -12.59 -4.31
N THR A 89 2.23 -13.75 -4.84
CA THR A 89 3.01 -14.99 -4.75
C THR A 89 4.03 -15.13 -5.88
N ASP A 90 4.08 -14.15 -6.78
CA ASP A 90 5.10 -14.07 -7.82
C ASP A 90 6.46 -13.67 -7.21
N SER A 91 7.55 -13.92 -7.93
CA SER A 91 8.87 -13.50 -7.51
C SER A 91 9.00 -11.99 -7.56
N ILE A 92 9.67 -11.39 -6.57
CA ILE A 92 9.98 -9.95 -6.55
C ILE A 92 10.73 -9.49 -7.82
N ASP A 93 11.40 -10.41 -8.51
CA ASP A 93 12.08 -10.13 -9.78
C ASP A 93 11.11 -9.81 -10.93
N THR A 94 9.81 -10.07 -10.78
CA THR A 94 8.74 -9.79 -11.75
C THR A 94 7.80 -8.67 -11.28
N SER A 95 8.28 -7.79 -10.41
CA SER A 95 7.46 -6.71 -9.81
C SER A 95 6.88 -5.74 -10.82
N ASP A 96 7.57 -5.49 -11.95
CA ASP A 96 7.09 -4.55 -12.98
C ASP A 96 5.75 -4.98 -13.58
N ASP A 97 5.58 -6.28 -13.88
CA ASP A 97 4.33 -6.84 -14.40
C ASP A 97 3.20 -6.70 -13.37
N ALA A 98 3.50 -6.97 -12.10
CA ALA A 98 2.53 -6.85 -11.01
C ALA A 98 2.09 -5.39 -10.77
N ILE A 99 3.00 -4.41 -10.90
CA ILE A 99 2.70 -2.98 -10.80
C ILE A 99 1.71 -2.56 -11.89
N GLU A 100 1.90 -3.03 -13.13
CA GLU A 100 1.00 -2.73 -14.24
C GLU A 100 -0.43 -3.19 -13.91
N PHE A 101 -0.62 -4.43 -13.47
CA PHE A 101 -1.95 -4.93 -13.06
C PHE A 101 -2.55 -4.13 -11.90
N LEU A 102 -1.78 -3.83 -10.85
CA LEU A 102 -2.31 -3.04 -9.73
C LEU A 102 -2.68 -1.62 -10.14
N SER A 103 -1.99 -1.05 -11.14
CA SER A 103 -2.30 0.26 -11.70
C SER A 103 -3.64 0.24 -12.45
N ASP A 104 -3.90 -0.80 -13.24
CA ASP A 104 -5.15 -0.97 -13.97
C ASP A 104 -6.38 -1.04 -13.04
N PHE A 105 -6.20 -1.52 -11.82
CA PHE A 105 -7.25 -1.63 -10.80
C PHE A 105 -7.25 -0.50 -9.76
N ASN A 106 -6.46 0.57 -9.95
CA ASN A 106 -6.33 1.69 -9.01
C ASN A 106 -5.82 1.28 -7.61
N ILE A 107 -5.06 0.20 -7.51
CA ILE A 107 -4.51 -0.34 -6.25
C ILE A 107 -3.01 -0.03 -6.11
N ALA A 108 -2.31 0.38 -7.16
CA ALA A 108 -0.86 0.59 -7.18
C ALA A 108 -0.34 1.60 -6.13
N GLN A 109 -1.21 2.45 -5.58
CA GLN A 109 -0.86 3.39 -4.51
C GLN A 109 -0.82 2.73 -3.12
N ARG A 110 -1.28 1.49 -3.02
CA ARG A 110 -1.25 0.71 -1.78
C ARG A 110 0.09 0.03 -1.61
N GLU A 111 0.61 0.08 -0.40
CA GLU A 111 1.75 -0.75 -0.04
C GLU A 111 1.37 -2.23 -0.15
N SER A 112 2.10 -2.95 -0.97
CA SER A 112 1.88 -4.35 -1.24
C SER A 112 3.16 -5.16 -1.00
N TRP A 113 3.00 -6.45 -0.77
CA TRP A 113 4.11 -7.36 -0.56
C TRP A 113 4.26 -8.31 -1.74
N MET A 114 5.47 -8.83 -1.96
CA MET A 114 5.75 -9.80 -3.00
C MET A 114 6.79 -10.80 -2.51
N PHE A 115 6.61 -12.07 -2.86
CA PHE A 115 7.52 -13.13 -2.42
C PHE A 115 8.96 -12.86 -2.88
N ALA A 116 9.89 -12.89 -1.92
CA ALA A 116 11.29 -12.53 -2.13
C ALA A 116 12.25 -13.63 -1.66
N ASP A 117 11.83 -14.89 -1.73
CA ASP A 117 12.64 -16.07 -1.39
C ASP A 117 12.31 -17.24 -2.33
N ASN A 118 13.32 -18.06 -2.64
CA ASN A 118 13.19 -19.22 -3.52
C ASN A 118 12.43 -20.40 -2.87
N PHE A 119 12.23 -20.38 -1.55
CA PHE A 119 11.50 -21.40 -0.81
C PHE A 119 10.02 -21.02 -0.65
N VAL A 120 9.30 -20.91 -1.76
CA VAL A 120 7.91 -20.47 -1.84
C VAL A 120 6.99 -21.24 -0.89
N GLU A 121 7.16 -22.57 -0.75
CA GLU A 121 6.37 -23.40 0.17
C GLU A 121 6.56 -22.99 1.62
N ARG A 122 7.78 -22.58 2.00
CA ARG A 122 8.06 -22.09 3.35
C ARG A 122 7.43 -20.72 3.58
N LEU A 123 7.43 -19.82 2.59
CA LEU A 123 6.74 -18.53 2.70
C LEU A 123 5.24 -18.75 2.90
N ARG A 124 4.61 -19.62 2.10
CA ARG A 124 3.20 -20.00 2.28
C ARG A 124 2.92 -20.55 3.68
N TYR A 125 3.78 -21.43 4.17
CA TYR A 125 3.64 -22.03 5.49
C TYR A 125 3.68 -20.99 6.63
N THR A 126 4.40 -19.87 6.47
CA THR A 126 4.40 -18.78 7.47
C THR A 126 3.05 -18.08 7.58
N ILE A 127 2.27 -18.05 6.49
CA ILE A 127 0.94 -17.44 6.43
C ILE A 127 -0.10 -18.43 6.99
N ASP A 128 -0.18 -19.59 6.38
CA ASP A 128 -1.12 -20.65 6.77
C ASP A 128 -0.54 -22.03 6.43
N PRO A 129 -0.22 -22.86 7.44
CA PRO A 129 0.28 -24.22 7.22
C PRO A 129 -0.66 -25.14 6.43
N ASN A 130 -1.96 -24.79 6.35
CA ASN A 130 -2.97 -25.57 5.64
C ASN A 130 -3.24 -25.05 4.22
N TRP A 131 -2.57 -23.98 3.79
CA TRP A 131 -2.71 -23.45 2.44
C TRP A 131 -1.74 -24.11 1.48
N TYR A 132 -2.26 -24.73 0.42
CA TYR A 132 -1.48 -25.48 -0.56
C TYR A 132 -1.12 -24.66 -1.80
N GLY A 133 -1.44 -23.36 -1.84
CA GLY A 133 -1.06 -22.43 -2.89
C GLY A 133 -2.17 -22.15 -3.91
N GLU A 134 -3.41 -22.60 -3.64
CA GLU A 134 -4.56 -22.21 -4.47
C GLU A 134 -4.84 -20.71 -4.38
N LEU A 135 -5.19 -20.09 -5.52
CA LEU A 135 -5.45 -18.66 -5.67
C LEU A 135 -6.77 -18.40 -6.43
N PRO A 136 -7.47 -17.29 -6.15
CA PRO A 136 -7.18 -16.34 -5.07
C PRO A 136 -7.42 -16.96 -3.71
N ARG A 137 -6.67 -16.48 -2.73
CA ARG A 137 -6.82 -16.88 -1.34
C ARG A 137 -6.87 -15.63 -0.47
N SER A 138 -7.86 -15.56 0.42
CA SER A 138 -8.04 -14.40 1.30
C SER A 138 -8.18 -14.82 2.75
N TYR A 139 -7.76 -13.95 3.66
CA TYR A 139 -7.83 -14.15 5.09
C TYR A 139 -8.40 -12.91 5.77
N PHE A 140 -9.47 -13.12 6.54
CA PHE A 140 -10.06 -12.11 7.40
C PHE A 140 -9.49 -12.28 8.81
N PHE A 141 -8.86 -11.24 9.32
CA PHE A 141 -8.31 -11.19 10.66
C PHE A 141 -9.18 -10.30 11.54
N ASP A 142 -9.57 -10.81 12.71
CA ASP A 142 -10.20 -9.99 13.74
C ASP A 142 -9.14 -9.21 14.57
N LYS A 143 -9.59 -8.41 15.54
CA LYS A 143 -8.72 -7.60 16.41
C LYS A 143 -7.71 -8.41 17.25
N ASP A 144 -8.03 -9.68 17.51
CA ASP A 144 -7.16 -10.62 18.21
C ASP A 144 -6.30 -11.44 17.23
N HIS A 145 -6.43 -11.16 15.93
CA HIS A 145 -5.79 -11.87 14.82
C HIS A 145 -6.18 -13.34 14.70
N ASN A 146 -7.40 -13.71 15.17
CA ASN A 146 -7.99 -14.96 14.76
C ASN A 146 -8.29 -14.89 13.26
N MET A 147 -7.95 -15.93 12.54
CA MET A 147 -7.95 -15.97 11.08
C MET A 147 -9.12 -16.81 10.55
N GLN A 148 -9.88 -16.25 9.63
CA GLN A 148 -10.85 -16.97 8.81
C GLN A 148 -10.42 -16.90 7.35
N SER A 149 -10.25 -18.07 6.72
CA SER A 149 -9.80 -18.17 5.34
C SER A 149 -10.95 -18.31 4.35
N HIS A 150 -10.75 -17.81 3.13
CA HIS A 150 -11.61 -17.99 1.97
C HIS A 150 -10.77 -18.39 0.76
N SER A 151 -11.20 -19.43 0.02
CA SER A 151 -10.58 -19.86 -1.25
C SER A 151 -11.50 -19.53 -2.41
N GLY A 152 -10.93 -19.07 -3.51
CA GLY A 152 -11.66 -18.62 -4.70
C GLY A 152 -12.07 -17.15 -4.60
N ILE A 153 -12.73 -16.65 -5.64
CA ILE A 153 -13.16 -15.24 -5.74
C ILE A 153 -14.14 -14.92 -4.61
N MET A 154 -13.85 -13.89 -3.82
CA MET A 154 -14.80 -13.37 -2.84
C MET A 154 -16.01 -12.76 -3.56
N THR A 155 -17.22 -12.96 -3.01
CA THR A 155 -18.39 -12.25 -3.52
C THR A 155 -18.37 -10.81 -3.02
N ARG A 156 -19.02 -9.91 -3.79
CA ARG A 156 -19.18 -8.51 -3.37
C ARG A 156 -19.92 -8.40 -2.02
N GLU A 157 -20.90 -9.27 -1.77
CA GLU A 157 -21.65 -9.33 -0.52
C GLU A 157 -20.75 -9.69 0.65
N LEU A 158 -19.88 -10.70 0.50
CA LEU A 158 -18.94 -11.11 1.54
C LEU A 158 -17.98 -9.97 1.91
N LEU A 159 -17.43 -9.28 0.90
CA LEU A 159 -16.58 -8.12 1.09
C LEU A 159 -17.31 -6.97 1.77
N GLN A 160 -18.53 -6.66 1.32
CA GLN A 160 -19.33 -5.60 1.91
C GLN A 160 -19.72 -5.91 3.37
N ASP A 161 -20.09 -7.15 3.68
CA ASP A 161 -20.43 -7.56 5.05
C ASP A 161 -19.24 -7.44 5.99
N TRP A 162 -18.05 -7.85 5.53
CA TRP A 162 -16.83 -7.67 6.31
C TRP A 162 -16.52 -6.19 6.49
N PHE A 163 -16.60 -5.44 5.42
CA PHE A 163 -16.33 -4.02 5.37
C PHE A 163 -17.23 -3.21 6.31
N VAL A 164 -18.57 -3.45 6.25
CA VAL A 164 -19.54 -2.78 7.12
C VAL A 164 -19.23 -3.06 8.60
N ARG A 165 -18.85 -4.29 8.94
CA ARG A 165 -18.48 -4.64 10.32
C ARG A 165 -17.23 -3.90 10.77
N THR A 166 -16.20 -3.86 9.93
CA THR A 166 -14.90 -3.25 10.25
C THR A 166 -14.97 -1.72 10.40
N ILE A 167 -15.83 -1.04 9.61
CA ILE A 167 -15.94 0.43 9.63
C ILE A 167 -17.02 0.94 10.58
N ILE A 168 -18.18 0.26 10.64
CA ILE A 168 -19.33 0.78 11.42
C ILE A 168 -19.23 0.35 12.88
N PHE A 169 -18.58 -0.76 13.16
CA PHE A 169 -18.41 -1.31 14.53
C PHE A 169 -16.92 -1.53 14.87
N PRO A 170 -16.10 -0.46 14.83
CA PRO A 170 -14.66 -0.55 15.07
C PRO A 170 -14.31 -0.95 16.51
#